data_68fc937eaeffdfc7767451cae33ade04
#
_entry.id   68fc937eaeffdfc7767451cae33ade04
#
_cell.length_a   1.000
_cell.length_b   1.000
_cell.length_c   1.000
_cell.angle_alpha   90.00
_cell.angle_beta   90.00
_cell.angle_gamma   90.00
#
_symmetry.space_group_name_H-M   'P 1'
#
loop_
_entity.id
_entity.type
_entity.pdbx_description
1 polymer ?
#
loop_
_entity_poly.entity_id
_entity_poly.type
_entity_poly.pdbx_seq_one_letter_code
_entity_poly.pdbx_strand_id
1 'polypeptide(L)'
;ACRRQRQMCIRDSQITGPSRFIFALITARNIKSYITWIRRKECTVSLYPDGLTSWVDINKIILVDTMTNQESTWVMEEFLKSGVSELLVCELHKPIQYSSLRRIILSFKNVREEKDSTLPTILLVSSFQSEIIGVESRWYMKPSFSIDLPTKKKRSFLEERWELVCSKSRFKLSSWIIKARQQGYNRRTINVYKITP
;
A
#
# COMPACT_ATOMS: atom_id res chain seq x y z
N ALA A 1 14.68 2.46 -12.16
CA ALA A 1 13.37 2.31 -11.47
C ALA A 1 13.50 2.49 -9.94
N CYS A 2 14.49 1.90 -9.32
CA CYS A 2 14.68 1.94 -7.86
C CYS A 2 15.00 3.36 -7.31
N ARG A 3 15.63 4.25 -8.09
CA ARG A 3 15.93 5.62 -7.65
C ARG A 3 14.70 6.53 -7.55
N ARG A 4 13.65 6.32 -8.36
CA ARG A 4 12.41 7.13 -8.31
C ARG A 4 11.50 6.77 -7.14
N GLN A 5 11.52 5.53 -6.66
CA GLN A 5 10.74 5.11 -5.49
C GLN A 5 11.26 5.68 -4.16
N ARG A 6 12.56 6.05 -4.07
CA ARG A 6 13.11 6.71 -2.86
C ARG A 6 12.47 8.09 -2.57
N GLN A 7 11.75 8.67 -3.53
CA GLN A 7 11.02 9.93 -3.31
C GLN A 7 9.64 9.73 -2.67
N MET A 8 9.14 8.48 -2.63
CA MET A 8 7.90 8.11 -1.95
C MET A 8 8.28 7.43 -0.62
N CYS A 9 8.41 8.20 0.45
CA CYS A 9 8.56 7.63 1.79
C CYS A 9 7.23 7.02 2.23
N ILE A 10 7.08 5.71 2.03
CA ILE A 10 5.86 4.95 2.35
C ILE A 10 6.09 4.16 3.65
N ARG A 11 6.80 4.69 4.64
CA ARG A 11 7.08 3.88 5.83
C ARG A 11 5.81 3.64 6.64
N ASP A 12 5.35 4.66 7.33
CA ASP A 12 4.15 4.62 8.16
C ASP A 12 3.10 5.45 7.45
N SER A 13 2.37 4.83 6.53
CA SER A 13 1.54 5.55 5.58
C SER A 13 0.07 5.19 5.74
N GLN A 14 -0.80 6.17 5.61
CA GLN A 14 -2.22 5.98 5.39
C GLN A 14 -2.52 6.16 3.90
N ILE A 15 -3.27 5.24 3.33
CA ILE A 15 -3.83 5.35 1.98
C ILE A 15 -5.35 5.30 2.03
N THR A 16 -5.99 6.22 1.32
CA THR A 16 -7.45 6.33 1.17
C THR A 16 -7.82 6.42 -0.31
N GLY A 17 -9.10 6.46 -0.58
CA GLY A 17 -9.65 6.57 -1.93
C GLY A 17 -10.09 5.25 -2.54
N PRO A 18 -10.80 5.32 -3.67
CA PRO A 18 -11.39 4.15 -4.31
C PRO A 18 -10.35 3.14 -4.80
N SER A 19 -9.14 3.58 -5.13
CA SER A 19 -8.06 2.72 -5.62
C SER A 19 -6.99 2.41 -4.55
N ARG A 20 -7.31 2.53 -3.26
CA ARG A 20 -6.38 2.30 -2.14
C ARG A 20 -5.72 0.91 -2.16
N PHE A 21 -6.45 -0.12 -2.59
CA PHE A 21 -5.90 -1.49 -2.70
C PHE A 21 -4.85 -1.60 -3.82
N ILE A 22 -5.05 -0.90 -4.93
CA ILE A 22 -4.07 -0.84 -6.02
C ILE A 22 -2.76 -0.22 -5.53
N PHE A 23 -2.83 0.81 -4.69
CA PHE A 23 -1.63 1.39 -4.08
C PHE A 23 -0.89 0.37 -3.21
N ALA A 24 -1.62 -0.42 -2.40
CA ALA A 24 -1.03 -1.47 -1.59
C ALA A 24 -0.33 -2.53 -2.46
N LEU A 25 -0.96 -2.97 -3.56
CA LEU A 25 -0.37 -3.91 -4.50
C LEU A 25 0.86 -3.36 -5.22
N ILE A 26 0.85 -2.08 -5.61
CA ILE A 26 2.01 -1.41 -6.21
C ILE A 26 3.17 -1.38 -5.21
N THR A 27 2.88 -1.10 -3.94
CA THR A 27 3.88 -1.09 -2.87
C THR A 27 4.44 -2.50 -2.63
N ALA A 28 3.56 -3.50 -2.59
CA ALA A 28 3.90 -4.90 -2.37
C ALA A 28 4.79 -5.51 -3.46
N ARG A 29 4.72 -4.99 -4.69
CA ARG A 29 5.41 -5.55 -5.86
C ARG A 29 6.92 -5.69 -5.70
N ASN A 30 7.56 -4.77 -4.98
CA ASN A 30 9.02 -4.74 -4.85
C ASN A 30 9.53 -5.44 -3.57
N ILE A 31 8.61 -6.03 -2.83
CA ILE A 31 8.93 -6.75 -1.60
C ILE A 31 9.59 -8.09 -1.94
N LYS A 32 10.72 -8.35 -1.31
CA LYS A 32 11.49 -9.57 -1.54
C LYS A 32 11.13 -10.67 -0.57
N SER A 33 10.78 -10.30 0.66
CA SER A 33 10.37 -11.19 1.74
C SER A 33 8.85 -11.36 1.78
N TYR A 34 8.28 -11.59 2.95
CA TYR A 34 6.84 -11.76 3.13
C TYR A 34 6.11 -10.43 3.23
N ILE A 35 4.83 -10.48 2.85
CA ILE A 35 3.85 -9.41 2.96
C ILE A 35 2.77 -9.92 3.90
N THR A 36 2.57 -9.25 5.03
CA THR A 36 1.43 -9.56 5.90
C THR A 36 0.27 -8.67 5.55
N TRP A 37 -0.86 -9.28 5.20
CA TRP A 37 -2.10 -8.59 4.88
C TRP A 37 -3.14 -8.88 5.94
N ILE A 38 -3.43 -7.88 6.77
CA ILE A 38 -4.38 -7.95 7.88
C ILE A 38 -5.69 -7.35 7.41
N ARG A 39 -6.76 -8.12 7.48
CA ARG A 39 -8.11 -7.67 7.12
C ARG A 39 -9.13 -8.06 8.18
N ARG A 40 -10.28 -7.40 8.14
CA ARG A 40 -11.42 -7.77 8.95
C ARG A 40 -12.19 -8.91 8.27
N LYS A 41 -12.49 -9.97 9.01
CA LYS A 41 -13.25 -11.13 8.50
C LYS A 41 -14.64 -10.77 7.99
N GLU A 42 -15.24 -9.72 8.56
CA GLU A 42 -16.55 -9.18 8.12
C GLU A 42 -16.51 -8.47 6.77
N CYS A 43 -15.32 -8.22 6.22
CA CYS A 43 -15.20 -7.54 4.93
C CYS A 43 -15.64 -8.46 3.79
N THR A 44 -16.61 -7.99 3.02
CA THR A 44 -17.11 -8.68 1.84
C THR A 44 -16.12 -8.72 0.67
N VAL A 45 -15.12 -7.84 0.69
CA VAL A 45 -14.09 -7.77 -0.33
C VAL A 45 -13.00 -8.77 0.00
N SER A 46 -12.92 -9.85 -0.78
CA SER A 46 -11.86 -10.84 -0.67
C SER A 46 -10.74 -10.54 -1.66
N LEU A 47 -9.50 -10.77 -1.21
CA LEU A 47 -8.36 -10.80 -2.12
C LEU A 47 -8.49 -12.04 -3.02
N TYR A 48 -8.71 -11.81 -4.31
CA TYR A 48 -8.85 -12.89 -5.29
C TYR A 48 -7.45 -13.28 -5.82
N PRO A 49 -6.95 -14.48 -5.55
CA PRO A 49 -5.57 -14.86 -5.84
C PRO A 49 -5.17 -14.66 -7.31
N ASP A 50 -6.02 -15.09 -8.26
CA ASP A 50 -5.71 -14.98 -9.68
C ASP A 50 -5.56 -13.51 -10.14
N GLY A 51 -6.34 -12.61 -9.54
CA GLY A 51 -6.24 -11.17 -9.80
C GLY A 51 -4.94 -10.56 -9.26
N LEU A 52 -4.36 -11.16 -8.21
CA LEU A 52 -3.13 -10.68 -7.57
C LEU A 52 -1.87 -11.13 -8.29
N THR A 53 -1.89 -12.27 -9.00
CA THR A 53 -0.68 -12.86 -9.63
C THR A 53 0.06 -11.92 -10.56
N SER A 54 -0.67 -11.01 -11.23
CA SER A 54 -0.07 -10.02 -12.12
C SER A 54 0.61 -8.84 -11.38
N TRP A 55 0.37 -8.70 -10.06
CA TRP A 55 0.88 -7.63 -9.22
C TRP A 55 2.00 -8.10 -8.30
N VAL A 56 1.82 -9.24 -7.65
CA VAL A 56 2.65 -9.74 -6.57
C VAL A 56 2.71 -11.26 -6.59
N ASP A 57 3.79 -11.83 -6.07
CA ASP A 57 3.90 -13.26 -5.82
C ASP A 57 2.99 -13.64 -4.64
N ILE A 58 1.91 -14.36 -4.94
CA ILE A 58 0.90 -14.74 -3.94
C ILE A 58 1.46 -15.64 -2.83
N ASN A 59 2.53 -16.41 -3.11
CA ASN A 59 3.18 -17.27 -2.11
C ASN A 59 3.89 -16.47 -1.01
N LYS A 60 4.08 -15.16 -1.21
CA LYS A 60 4.65 -14.25 -0.22
C LYS A 60 3.61 -13.57 0.65
N ILE A 61 2.33 -13.75 0.37
CA ILE A 61 1.25 -13.10 1.12
C ILE A 61 0.83 -13.99 2.29
N ILE A 62 0.99 -13.47 3.50
CA ILE A 62 0.42 -14.03 4.71
C ILE A 62 -0.87 -13.25 4.99
N LEU A 63 -2.01 -13.90 4.77
CA LEU A 63 -3.31 -13.31 5.01
C LEU A 63 -3.76 -13.61 6.45
N VAL A 64 -4.11 -12.57 7.20
CA VAL A 64 -4.56 -12.69 8.59
C VAL A 64 -5.95 -12.05 8.73
N ASP A 65 -6.92 -12.88 9.09
CA ASP A 65 -8.28 -12.42 9.39
C ASP A 65 -8.40 -12.05 10.87
N THR A 66 -8.97 -10.88 11.14
CA THR A 66 -9.22 -10.36 12.49
C THR A 66 -10.68 -10.00 12.68
N MET A 67 -11.18 -10.08 13.92
CA MET A 67 -12.58 -9.76 14.27
C MET A 67 -12.73 -8.33 14.79
N THR A 68 -11.66 -7.76 15.37
CA THR A 68 -11.69 -6.43 16.02
C THR A 68 -10.48 -5.58 15.59
N ASN A 69 -10.60 -4.25 15.73
CA ASN A 69 -9.45 -3.37 15.52
C ASN A 69 -8.33 -3.63 16.55
N GLN A 70 -8.71 -4.10 17.74
CA GLN A 70 -7.73 -4.43 18.78
C GLN A 70 -6.90 -5.65 18.39
N GLU A 71 -7.52 -6.68 17.83
CA GLU A 71 -6.80 -7.82 17.27
C GLU A 71 -5.91 -7.39 16.09
N SER A 72 -6.41 -6.54 15.18
CA SER A 72 -5.60 -6.02 14.07
C SER A 72 -4.34 -5.31 14.58
N THR A 73 -4.46 -4.47 15.62
CA THR A 73 -3.32 -3.78 16.23
C THR A 73 -2.36 -4.74 16.91
N TRP A 74 -2.85 -5.74 17.59
CA TRP A 74 -2.03 -6.77 18.23
C TRP A 74 -1.26 -7.58 17.17
N VAL A 75 -1.93 -8.03 16.12
CA VAL A 75 -1.30 -8.75 15.00
C VAL A 75 -0.19 -7.90 14.35
N MET A 76 -0.44 -6.60 14.14
CA MET A 76 0.58 -5.69 13.63
C MET A 76 1.83 -5.67 14.53
N GLU A 77 1.65 -5.57 15.85
CA GLU A 77 2.75 -5.56 16.81
C GLU A 77 3.57 -6.86 16.76
N GLU A 78 2.90 -8.02 16.72
CA GLU A 78 3.58 -9.32 16.69
C GLU A 78 4.37 -9.54 15.40
N PHE A 79 3.81 -9.18 14.25
CA PHE A 79 4.54 -9.26 12.98
C PHE A 79 5.73 -8.29 12.90
N LEU A 80 5.63 -7.11 13.51
CA LEU A 80 6.74 -6.17 13.60
C LEU A 80 7.87 -6.71 14.49
N LYS A 81 7.53 -7.32 15.63
CA LYS A 81 8.51 -7.94 16.54
C LYS A 81 9.20 -9.15 15.89
N SER A 82 8.46 -9.95 15.14
CA SER A 82 9.01 -11.13 14.47
C SER A 82 10.02 -10.80 13.38
N GLY A 83 9.85 -9.64 12.71
CA GLY A 83 10.68 -9.22 11.58
C GLY A 83 10.53 -10.06 10.32
N VAL A 84 9.48 -10.90 10.24
CA VAL A 84 9.23 -11.82 9.11
C VAL A 84 8.84 -11.07 7.84
N SER A 85 8.06 -9.99 7.97
CA SER A 85 7.48 -9.27 6.84
C SER A 85 8.17 -7.95 6.57
N GLU A 86 8.49 -7.67 5.30
CA GLU A 86 8.97 -6.37 4.85
C GLU A 86 7.84 -5.36 4.64
N LEU A 87 6.61 -5.84 4.42
CA LEU A 87 5.43 -4.99 4.25
C LEU A 87 4.28 -5.52 5.11
N LEU A 88 3.71 -4.62 5.88
CA LEU A 88 2.52 -4.84 6.67
C LEU A 88 1.39 -3.99 6.10
N VAL A 89 0.39 -4.63 5.53
CA VAL A 89 -0.84 -3.99 5.03
C VAL A 89 -1.94 -4.25 6.04
N CYS A 90 -2.56 -3.21 6.56
CA CYS A 90 -3.69 -3.35 7.49
C CYS A 90 -4.92 -2.60 6.96
N GLU A 91 -5.99 -3.33 6.71
CA GLU A 91 -7.28 -2.77 6.31
C GLU A 91 -8.03 -2.23 7.53
N LEU A 92 -8.38 -0.95 7.45
CA LEU A 92 -9.06 -0.25 8.52
C LEU A 92 -10.43 0.27 8.07
N HIS A 93 -11.46 -0.07 8.85
CA HIS A 93 -12.83 0.43 8.66
C HIS A 93 -13.21 1.55 9.63
N LYS A 94 -12.44 1.67 10.70
CA LYS A 94 -12.56 2.75 11.71
C LYS A 94 -11.17 3.25 12.08
N PRO A 95 -11.02 4.51 12.48
CA PRO A 95 -9.75 5.05 12.95
C PRO A 95 -9.17 4.24 14.11
N ILE A 96 -7.86 4.05 14.09
CA ILE A 96 -7.11 3.50 15.24
C ILE A 96 -6.86 4.64 16.24
N GLN A 97 -6.92 4.33 17.53
CA GLN A 97 -6.53 5.27 18.56
C GLN A 97 -5.05 5.62 18.46
N TYR A 98 -4.73 6.88 18.67
CA TYR A 98 -3.35 7.38 18.61
C TYR A 98 -2.39 6.61 19.54
N SER A 99 -2.85 6.26 20.75
CA SER A 99 -2.06 5.48 21.70
C SER A 99 -1.66 4.11 21.16
N SER A 100 -2.58 3.42 20.49
CA SER A 100 -2.32 2.11 19.86
C SER A 100 -1.33 2.24 18.71
N LEU A 101 -1.52 3.21 17.84
CA LEU A 101 -0.59 3.45 16.72
C LEU A 101 0.80 3.83 17.23
N ARG A 102 0.88 4.71 18.25
CA ARG A 102 2.15 5.08 18.88
C ARG A 102 2.87 3.87 19.46
N ARG A 103 2.16 2.96 20.11
CA ARG A 103 2.72 1.71 20.65
C ARG A 103 3.31 0.85 19.54
N ILE A 104 2.58 0.68 18.43
CA ILE A 104 3.06 -0.05 17.24
C ILE A 104 4.35 0.58 16.71
N ILE A 105 4.37 1.90 16.51
CA ILE A 105 5.55 2.62 16.01
C ILE A 105 6.74 2.53 16.98
N LEU A 106 6.52 2.55 18.29
CA LEU A 106 7.56 2.41 19.28
C LEU A 106 8.13 0.99 19.33
N SER A 107 7.29 -0.03 19.29
CA SER A 107 7.72 -1.44 19.21
C SER A 107 8.64 -1.66 18.01
N PHE A 108 8.34 -0.99 16.92
CA PHE A 108 9.12 -0.99 15.71
C PHE A 108 10.53 -0.35 15.85
N LYS A 109 10.65 0.75 16.60
CA LYS A 109 11.93 1.42 16.81
C LYS A 109 12.88 0.57 17.67
N ASN A 110 12.34 -0.13 18.66
CA ASN A 110 13.13 -0.99 19.54
C ASN A 110 13.75 -2.19 18.80
N VAL A 111 12.99 -2.80 17.86
CA VAL A 111 13.51 -3.89 17.01
C VAL A 111 14.61 -3.41 16.06
N ARG A 112 14.61 -2.12 15.71
CA ARG A 112 15.63 -1.51 14.84
C ARG A 112 17.00 -1.42 15.48
N GLU A 113 17.05 -1.14 16.77
CA GLU A 113 18.32 -0.96 17.49
C GLU A 113 19.05 -2.30 17.68
N GLU A 114 18.29 -3.42 17.65
CA GLU A 114 18.83 -4.77 17.85
C GLU A 114 19.22 -5.49 16.54
N LYS A 115 18.66 -5.11 15.41
CA LYS A 115 18.91 -5.78 14.12
C LYS A 115 19.18 -4.76 13.03
N ASP A 116 20.33 -4.86 12.41
CA ASP A 116 20.76 -4.08 11.22
C ASP A 116 19.93 -4.41 9.96
N SER A 117 18.64 -4.65 10.14
CA SER A 117 17.70 -5.11 9.13
C SER A 117 16.91 -3.96 8.49
N THR A 118 16.58 -4.11 7.22
CA THR A 118 15.69 -3.20 6.50
C THR A 118 14.32 -3.14 7.20
N LEU A 119 13.93 -1.93 7.59
CA LEU A 119 12.69 -1.70 8.31
C LEU A 119 11.47 -2.07 7.47
N PRO A 120 10.50 -2.83 7.99
CA PRO A 120 9.24 -3.09 7.30
C PRO A 120 8.48 -1.77 7.06
N THR A 121 7.70 -1.77 6.02
CA THR A 121 6.79 -0.68 5.68
C THR A 121 5.41 -0.99 6.26
N ILE A 122 4.80 -0.05 6.98
CA ILE A 122 3.42 -0.15 7.48
C ILE A 122 2.52 0.66 6.56
N LEU A 123 1.53 0.00 5.99
CA LEU A 123 0.53 0.63 5.15
C LEU A 123 -0.87 0.43 5.72
N LEU A 124 -1.47 1.50 6.19
CA LEU A 124 -2.84 1.53 6.71
C LEU A 124 -3.79 1.86 5.56
N VAL A 125 -4.54 0.85 5.11
CA VAL A 125 -5.50 0.97 4.02
C VAL A 125 -6.87 1.31 4.61
N SER A 126 -7.26 2.60 4.54
CA SER A 126 -8.46 3.09 5.20
C SER A 126 -9.65 3.20 4.25
N SER A 127 -10.79 2.69 4.65
CA SER A 127 -12.07 2.87 3.94
C SER A 127 -12.74 4.22 4.27
N PHE A 128 -12.30 4.88 5.34
CA PHE A 128 -12.78 6.18 5.80
C PHE A 128 -11.81 7.30 5.41
N GLN A 129 -12.31 8.52 5.30
CA GLN A 129 -11.50 9.69 4.89
C GLN A 129 -10.84 10.41 6.06
N SER A 130 -11.24 10.11 7.31
CA SER A 130 -10.66 10.77 8.47
C SER A 130 -9.16 10.46 8.60
N GLU A 131 -8.46 11.46 9.09
CA GLU A 131 -7.00 11.39 9.21
C GLU A 131 -6.59 10.53 10.42
N ILE A 132 -5.67 9.60 10.19
CA ILE A 132 -5.01 8.89 11.27
C ILE A 132 -3.85 9.76 11.79
N ILE A 133 -3.93 10.15 13.07
CA ILE A 133 -2.89 10.93 13.73
C ILE A 133 -1.68 10.04 13.97
N GLY A 134 -0.49 10.53 13.66
CA GLY A 134 0.77 9.81 13.92
C GLY A 134 1.43 9.18 12.69
N VAL A 135 0.72 8.99 11.57
CA VAL A 135 1.34 8.50 10.33
C VAL A 135 2.32 9.53 9.74
N GLU A 136 3.39 9.03 9.13
CA GLU A 136 4.40 9.89 8.46
C GLU A 136 3.89 10.47 7.15
N SER A 137 3.11 9.70 6.39
CA SER A 137 2.56 10.18 5.12
C SER A 137 1.11 9.77 4.92
N ARG A 138 0.39 10.59 4.15
CA ARG A 138 -0.98 10.32 3.73
C ARG A 138 -1.08 10.42 2.22
N TRP A 139 -1.82 9.46 1.69
CA TRP A 139 -2.00 9.29 0.28
C TRP A 139 -3.48 9.12 -0.05
N TYR A 140 -3.86 9.61 -1.20
CA TYR A 140 -5.18 9.41 -1.77
C TYR A 140 -5.02 8.91 -3.20
N MET A 141 -5.69 7.80 -3.55
CA MET A 141 -5.61 7.24 -4.89
C MET A 141 -6.99 7.04 -5.50
N LYS A 142 -7.17 7.56 -6.70
CA LYS A 142 -8.41 7.42 -7.48
C LYS A 142 -8.11 7.01 -8.91
N PRO A 143 -9.09 6.39 -9.63
CA PRO A 143 -8.96 6.17 -11.06
C PRO A 143 -8.80 7.50 -11.79
N SER A 144 -7.98 7.52 -12.82
CA SER A 144 -7.82 8.66 -13.72
C SER A 144 -8.30 8.26 -15.11
N PHE A 145 -9.29 8.97 -15.61
CA PHE A 145 -9.78 8.77 -16.98
C PHE A 145 -9.00 9.68 -17.92
N SER A 146 -8.36 9.11 -18.93
CA SER A 146 -7.89 9.91 -20.06
C SER A 146 -8.97 9.91 -21.14
N ILE A 147 -9.28 11.08 -21.65
CA ILE A 147 -10.13 11.29 -22.84
C ILE A 147 -9.27 11.08 -24.09
N ASP A 148 -8.35 10.14 -24.07
CA ASP A 148 -7.65 9.76 -25.28
C ASP A 148 -8.63 8.93 -26.13
N LEU A 149 -9.32 9.60 -27.05
CA LEU A 149 -10.13 8.96 -28.09
C LEU A 149 -9.27 7.88 -28.75
N PRO A 150 -9.79 6.67 -28.95
CA PRO A 150 -9.04 5.61 -29.59
C PRO A 150 -8.73 6.04 -31.03
N THR A 151 -7.54 6.54 -31.29
CA THR A 151 -7.03 6.65 -32.64
C THR A 151 -6.99 5.25 -33.23
N LYS A 152 -7.55 5.07 -34.42
CA LYS A 152 -7.87 3.83 -35.13
C LYS A 152 -6.69 2.85 -35.38
N LYS A 153 -5.58 2.96 -34.70
CA LYS A 153 -4.41 2.08 -34.88
C LYS A 153 -3.97 1.46 -33.56
N LYS A 154 -4.12 0.16 -33.51
CA LYS A 154 -3.69 -0.86 -32.50
C LYS A 154 -4.72 -1.10 -31.40
N ARG A 155 -5.12 -2.37 -31.25
CA ARG A 155 -5.67 -2.94 -30.02
C ARG A 155 -4.70 -2.58 -28.89
N SER A 156 -4.89 -1.41 -28.28
CA SER A 156 -4.11 -1.00 -27.14
C SER A 156 -4.55 -1.92 -26.01
N PHE A 157 -3.62 -2.69 -25.49
CA PHE A 157 -3.79 -3.34 -24.19
C PHE A 157 -4.36 -2.28 -23.25
N LEU A 158 -5.40 -2.64 -22.49
CA LEU A 158 -6.05 -1.75 -21.54
C LEU A 158 -5.01 -1.15 -20.60
N GLU A 159 -4.71 0.12 -20.79
CA GLU A 159 -3.84 0.88 -19.90
C GLU A 159 -4.69 1.42 -18.75
N GLU A 160 -4.46 0.89 -17.57
CA GLU A 160 -5.10 1.38 -16.36
C GLU A 160 -4.34 2.61 -15.85
N ARG A 161 -5.08 3.63 -15.41
CA ARG A 161 -4.50 4.90 -14.95
C ARG A 161 -5.09 5.33 -13.62
N TRP A 162 -4.25 5.84 -12.75
CA TRP A 162 -4.66 6.40 -11.47
C TRP A 162 -3.94 7.70 -11.20
N GLU A 163 -4.64 8.57 -10.49
CA GLU A 163 -4.05 9.75 -9.86
C GLU A 163 -3.74 9.41 -8.42
N LEU A 164 -2.49 9.69 -8.01
CA LEU A 164 -2.02 9.53 -6.65
C LEU A 164 -1.63 10.90 -6.10
N VAL A 165 -2.24 11.29 -5.00
CA VAL A 165 -1.99 12.56 -4.31
C VAL A 165 -1.41 12.29 -2.93
N CYS A 166 -0.31 12.97 -2.60
CA CYS A 166 0.25 12.99 -1.26
C CYS A 166 -0.26 14.24 -0.53
N SER A 167 -1.11 14.06 0.48
CA SER A 167 -1.67 15.14 1.28
C SER A 167 -0.87 15.47 2.55
N LYS A 168 -0.02 14.53 2.99
CA LYS A 168 0.92 14.73 4.11
C LYS A 168 2.21 13.99 3.83
N SER A 169 3.34 14.65 4.04
CA SER A 169 4.67 14.03 3.99
C SER A 169 5.68 14.90 4.71
N ARG A 170 6.78 14.31 5.18
CA ARG A 170 7.98 15.04 5.63
C ARG A 170 8.67 15.77 4.47
N PHE A 171 8.40 15.36 3.22
CA PHE A 171 8.95 15.95 2.00
C PHE A 171 7.90 16.82 1.31
N LYS A 172 8.29 17.41 0.17
CA LYS A 172 7.39 18.24 -0.64
C LYS A 172 6.16 17.44 -1.08
N LEU A 173 4.99 18.00 -0.85
CA LEU A 173 3.71 17.45 -1.34
C LEU A 173 3.75 17.40 -2.88
N SER A 174 3.23 16.35 -3.44
CA SER A 174 3.25 16.13 -4.90
C SER A 174 2.11 15.21 -5.31
N SER A 175 1.79 15.28 -6.59
CA SER A 175 0.83 14.39 -7.23
C SER A 175 1.50 13.61 -8.37
N TRP A 176 0.98 12.43 -8.66
CA TRP A 176 1.52 11.57 -9.70
C TRP A 176 0.40 10.92 -10.50
N ILE A 177 0.68 10.66 -11.77
CA ILE A 177 -0.09 9.73 -12.59
C ILE A 177 0.62 8.39 -12.61
N ILE A 178 -0.09 7.36 -12.24
CA ILE A 178 0.39 5.98 -12.30
C ILE A 178 -0.32 5.31 -13.46
N LYS A 179 0.46 4.69 -14.34
CA LYS A 179 -0.03 3.91 -15.48
C LYS A 179 0.42 2.48 -15.34
N ALA A 180 -0.51 1.54 -15.47
CA ALA A 180 -0.20 0.12 -15.51
C ALA A 180 -0.69 -0.47 -16.83
N ARG A 181 0.16 -1.30 -17.44
CA ARG A 181 -0.15 -2.06 -18.63
C ARG A 181 0.12 -3.52 -18.38
N GLN A 182 -0.85 -4.36 -18.62
CA GLN A 182 -0.69 -5.80 -18.52
C GLN A 182 0.12 -6.33 -19.73
N GLN A 183 1.15 -7.10 -19.46
CA GLN A 183 1.98 -7.77 -20.45
C GLN A 183 1.89 -9.28 -20.23
N GLY A 184 0.93 -9.95 -20.89
CA GLY A 184 0.67 -11.37 -20.66
C GLY A 184 -0.07 -11.65 -19.33
N TYR A 185 -0.10 -12.91 -18.92
CA TYR A 185 -0.93 -13.36 -17.79
C TYR A 185 -0.42 -12.84 -16.43
N ASN A 186 0.89 -12.89 -16.19
CA ASN A 186 1.48 -12.67 -14.85
C ASN A 186 2.43 -11.47 -14.80
N ARG A 187 2.36 -10.54 -15.74
CA ARG A 187 3.30 -9.41 -15.77
C ARG A 187 2.61 -8.10 -16.06
N ARG A 188 2.81 -7.13 -15.18
CA ARG A 188 2.40 -5.73 -15.39
C ARG A 188 3.61 -4.82 -15.43
N THR A 189 3.60 -3.85 -16.32
CA THR A 189 4.55 -2.74 -16.31
C THR A 189 3.89 -1.54 -15.65
N ILE A 190 4.58 -0.91 -14.70
CA ILE A 190 4.08 0.27 -13.99
C ILE A 190 5.01 1.44 -14.31
N ASN A 191 4.42 2.52 -14.76
CA ASN A 191 5.10 3.80 -15.00
C ASN A 191 4.51 4.87 -14.08
N VAL A 192 5.38 5.64 -13.43
CA VAL A 192 5.00 6.71 -12.51
C VAL A 192 5.48 8.04 -13.05
N TYR A 193 4.57 8.96 -13.25
CA TYR A 193 4.83 10.30 -13.76
C TYR A 193 4.46 11.31 -12.69
N LYS A 194 5.42 12.15 -12.29
CA LYS A 194 5.14 13.24 -11.37
C LYS A 194 4.39 14.35 -12.11
N ILE A 195 3.29 14.80 -11.52
CA ILE A 195 2.61 16.01 -11.98
C ILE A 195 3.38 17.19 -11.38
N THR A 196 4.02 17.97 -12.25
CA THR A 196 4.60 19.25 -11.85
C THR A 196 3.46 20.27 -11.84
N PRO A 197 3.28 21.06 -10.76
CA PRO A 197 2.29 22.12 -10.74
C PRO A 197 2.60 23.19 -11.75
#